data_8b2f4e9beb9522cb4b62dced26853c63
#
_entry.id   8b2f4e9beb9522cb4b62dced26853c63
#
_cell.length_a   1.000
_cell.length_b   1.000
_cell.length_c   1.000
_cell.angle_alpha   90.00
_cell.angle_beta   90.00
_cell.angle_gamma   90.00
#
_symmetry.space_group_name_H-M   'P 1'
#
loop_
_entity.id
_entity.type
_entity.pdbx_description
1 polymer ?
#
loop_
_entity_poly.entity_id
_entity_poly.type
_entity_poly.pdbx_seq_one_letter_code
_entity_poly.pdbx_strand_id
1 'polypeptide(L)'
;STLLASSAASDVYKRQGYQFIDAANVICFDENGEFDSEKTNEVCSEKLAATENAVIPGFYGVGTDGKVKTFSRGGSDITGSIVAKACHASLYENWTDVSGCLVADPRIIDNPQPIHVITYRELRELSYMGASVLHEDAVFPVRKAGIPINIRNTNDPEAEGTLIVESTCQKPEYTITGIAGKRGFVAVSIDKDMMNSEVGFCRKALQAFEENGISIEHMPSGIDTMTVFVHQEEFEGKEQQVISSIRRLTHPDVIDLEADLGLIAVVGRGMKSTRGTAGRIFSALAHANINVKMIDQGSSELNIIIGVSNDDFEAAIKAIYDIFVETRL
;
A
#
# COMPACT_ATOMS: atom_id res chain seq x y z
N SER A 1 19.49 6.22 -25.59
CA SER A 1 19.69 4.76 -25.50
C SER A 1 18.40 4.00 -25.16
N THR A 2 17.47 4.59 -24.44
CA THR A 2 16.16 3.99 -24.07
C THR A 2 15.27 3.75 -25.31
N LEU A 3 15.30 4.65 -26.27
CA LEU A 3 14.60 4.53 -27.56
C LEU A 3 15.07 3.34 -28.40
N LEU A 4 16.36 2.99 -28.33
CA LEU A 4 16.93 1.86 -29.08
C LEU A 4 16.53 0.50 -28.48
N ALA A 5 16.45 0.40 -27.16
CA ALA A 5 16.00 -0.84 -26.49
C ALA A 5 14.50 -1.11 -26.70
N SER A 6 13.66 -0.05 -26.65
CA SER A 6 12.24 -0.13 -26.97
C SER A 6 12.01 -0.53 -28.44
N SER A 7 12.81 -0.02 -29.37
CA SER A 7 12.78 -0.34 -30.78
C SER A 7 13.13 -1.82 -31.06
N ALA A 8 14.15 -2.37 -30.39
CA ALA A 8 14.54 -3.77 -30.56
C ALA A 8 13.42 -4.73 -30.06
N ALA A 9 12.80 -4.47 -28.93
CA ALA A 9 11.67 -5.25 -28.46
C ALA A 9 10.48 -5.15 -29.42
N SER A 10 10.17 -3.96 -29.92
CA SER A 10 9.11 -3.75 -30.93
C SER A 10 9.34 -4.54 -32.20
N ASP A 11 10.57 -4.64 -32.67
CA ASP A 11 10.89 -5.40 -33.90
C ASP A 11 10.73 -6.93 -33.74
N VAL A 12 11.00 -7.45 -32.53
CA VAL A 12 10.75 -8.88 -32.23
C VAL A 12 9.26 -9.17 -32.26
N TYR A 13 8.44 -8.35 -31.61
CA TYR A 13 6.97 -8.54 -31.57
C TYR A 13 6.31 -8.32 -32.94
N LYS A 14 6.76 -7.37 -33.74
CA LYS A 14 6.29 -7.20 -35.13
C LYS A 14 6.49 -8.47 -35.98
N ARG A 15 7.61 -9.18 -35.79
CA ARG A 15 7.87 -10.45 -36.46
C ARG A 15 6.94 -11.58 -36.00
N GLN A 16 6.33 -11.45 -34.84
CA GLN A 16 5.34 -12.37 -34.27
C GLN A 16 3.89 -12.01 -34.64
N GLY A 17 3.65 -10.99 -35.46
CA GLY A 17 2.32 -10.56 -35.89
C GLY A 17 1.68 -9.51 -35.00
N TYR A 18 2.41 -8.94 -34.06
CA TYR A 18 1.91 -7.84 -33.20
C TYR A 18 2.07 -6.48 -33.90
N GLN A 19 1.05 -5.63 -33.75
CA GLN A 19 1.10 -4.25 -34.23
C GLN A 19 1.76 -3.36 -33.15
N PHE A 20 2.78 -2.61 -33.54
CA PHE A 20 3.35 -1.57 -32.68
C PHE A 20 2.47 -0.33 -32.65
N ILE A 21 2.09 0.11 -31.45
CA ILE A 21 1.36 1.36 -31.19
C ILE A 21 2.25 2.21 -30.26
N ASP A 22 2.70 3.35 -30.77
CA ASP A 22 3.47 4.29 -29.95
C ASP A 22 2.59 4.83 -28.81
N ALA A 23 3.10 4.81 -27.57
CA ALA A 23 2.39 5.30 -26.40
C ALA A 23 2.01 6.81 -26.54
N ALA A 24 2.83 7.59 -27.23
CA ALA A 24 2.52 8.99 -27.53
C ALA A 24 1.26 9.18 -28.39
N ASN A 25 0.78 8.15 -29.07
CA ASN A 25 -0.44 8.20 -29.87
C ASN A 25 -1.71 7.79 -29.10
N VAL A 26 -1.56 7.24 -27.88
CA VAL A 26 -2.68 6.68 -27.13
C VAL A 26 -2.73 7.10 -25.66
N ILE A 27 -1.66 7.66 -25.11
CA ILE A 27 -1.59 8.14 -23.73
C ILE A 27 -1.42 9.65 -23.73
N CYS A 28 -2.37 10.36 -23.13
CA CYS A 28 -2.46 11.83 -23.14
C CYS A 28 -2.23 12.41 -21.75
N PHE A 29 -1.54 13.55 -21.72
CA PHE A 29 -1.40 14.40 -20.54
C PHE A 29 -2.09 15.75 -20.81
N ASP A 30 -2.64 16.37 -19.78
CA ASP A 30 -3.32 17.66 -19.85
C ASP A 30 -2.34 18.85 -19.94
N GLU A 31 -2.88 20.08 -19.88
CA GLU A 31 -2.11 21.32 -19.94
C GLU A 31 -1.16 21.50 -18.75
N ASN A 32 -1.48 20.90 -17.59
CA ASN A 32 -0.67 20.95 -16.38
C ASN A 32 0.42 19.86 -16.38
N GLY A 33 0.38 18.94 -17.34
CA GLY A 33 1.25 17.79 -17.41
C GLY A 33 0.79 16.61 -16.55
N GLU A 34 -0.46 16.66 -16.06
CA GLU A 34 -1.11 15.57 -15.35
C GLU A 34 -1.73 14.58 -16.34
N PHE A 35 -1.87 13.31 -15.91
CA PHE A 35 -2.43 12.24 -16.74
C PHE A 35 -3.93 12.49 -17.03
N ASP A 36 -4.28 12.67 -18.31
CA ASP A 36 -5.65 12.80 -18.78
C ASP A 36 -6.30 11.43 -19.01
N SER A 37 -6.98 10.95 -17.99
CA SER A 37 -7.55 9.60 -17.99
C SER A 37 -8.76 9.45 -18.93
N GLU A 38 -9.53 10.50 -19.18
CA GLU A 38 -10.73 10.45 -20.05
C GLU A 38 -10.31 10.39 -21.51
N LYS A 39 -9.51 11.37 -21.93
CA LYS A 39 -8.99 11.44 -23.30
C LYS A 39 -8.15 10.22 -23.66
N THR A 40 -7.28 9.77 -22.74
CA THR A 40 -6.51 8.55 -22.95
C THR A 40 -7.40 7.34 -23.14
N ASN A 41 -8.43 7.17 -22.30
CA ASN A 41 -9.34 6.03 -22.43
C ASN A 41 -10.08 6.02 -23.77
N GLU A 42 -10.54 7.19 -24.25
CA GLU A 42 -11.20 7.33 -25.54
C GLU A 42 -10.27 6.95 -26.70
N VAL A 43 -9.12 7.61 -26.81
CA VAL A 43 -8.15 7.38 -27.90
C VAL A 43 -7.57 5.97 -27.88
N CYS A 44 -7.23 5.47 -26.71
CA CYS A 44 -6.66 4.13 -26.54
C CYS A 44 -7.68 3.04 -26.88
N SER A 45 -8.94 3.17 -26.43
CA SER A 45 -10.00 2.21 -26.74
C SER A 45 -10.30 2.14 -28.23
N GLU A 46 -10.41 3.27 -28.90
CA GLU A 46 -10.64 3.33 -30.34
C GLU A 46 -9.52 2.62 -31.11
N LYS A 47 -8.26 2.90 -30.73
CA LYS A 47 -7.10 2.30 -31.39
C LYS A 47 -6.99 0.80 -31.16
N LEU A 48 -7.27 0.35 -29.95
CA LEU A 48 -7.21 -1.07 -29.60
C LEU A 48 -8.38 -1.89 -30.15
N ALA A 49 -9.57 -1.30 -30.29
CA ALA A 49 -10.72 -1.97 -30.93
C ALA A 49 -10.45 -2.41 -32.39
N ALA A 50 -9.56 -1.70 -33.07
CA ALA A 50 -9.15 -2.00 -34.46
C ALA A 50 -7.91 -2.91 -34.54
N THR A 51 -7.37 -3.41 -33.41
CA THR A 51 -6.09 -4.11 -33.34
C THR A 51 -6.24 -5.42 -32.58
N GLU A 52 -5.97 -6.54 -33.21
CA GLU A 52 -6.09 -7.87 -32.58
C GLU A 52 -4.98 -8.11 -31.56
N ASN A 53 -3.73 -7.81 -31.93
CA ASN A 53 -2.55 -7.98 -31.08
C ASN A 53 -1.69 -6.72 -31.15
N ALA A 54 -1.44 -6.08 -30.04
CA ALA A 54 -0.66 -4.84 -29.95
C ALA A 54 0.52 -4.94 -29.00
N VAL A 55 1.58 -4.19 -29.31
CA VAL A 55 2.69 -3.87 -28.39
C VAL A 55 2.71 -2.36 -28.20
N ILE A 56 2.58 -1.94 -26.95
CA ILE A 56 2.60 -0.54 -26.55
C ILE A 56 3.76 -0.35 -25.57
N PRO A 57 4.76 0.50 -25.88
CA PRO A 57 5.82 0.79 -24.92
C PRO A 57 5.24 1.54 -23.71
N GLY A 58 5.66 1.16 -22.52
CA GLY A 58 5.21 1.80 -21.30
C GLY A 58 5.98 3.06 -20.93
N PHE A 59 5.58 3.70 -19.84
CA PHE A 59 6.29 4.77 -19.13
C PHE A 59 6.02 6.20 -19.64
N TYR A 60 5.54 6.44 -20.85
CA TYR A 60 5.37 7.76 -21.43
C TYR A 60 4.05 7.93 -22.22
N GLY A 61 3.74 9.16 -22.56
CA GLY A 61 2.67 9.60 -23.44
C GLY A 61 2.97 10.97 -24.04
N VAL A 62 1.97 11.71 -24.47
CA VAL A 62 2.11 13.03 -25.11
C VAL A 62 1.32 14.09 -24.36
N GLY A 63 1.93 15.26 -24.15
CA GLY A 63 1.28 16.45 -23.65
C GLY A 63 0.52 17.22 -24.73
N THR A 64 -0.29 18.19 -24.32
CA THR A 64 -1.02 19.09 -25.24
C THR A 64 -0.10 19.92 -26.13
N ASP A 65 1.15 20.12 -25.72
CA ASP A 65 2.21 20.79 -26.50
C ASP A 65 2.90 19.88 -27.54
N GLY A 66 2.45 18.65 -27.68
CA GLY A 66 3.02 17.64 -28.58
C GLY A 66 4.34 17.06 -28.11
N LYS A 67 4.82 17.38 -26.91
CA LYS A 67 6.06 16.83 -26.35
C LYS A 67 5.79 15.56 -25.55
N VAL A 68 6.77 14.68 -25.55
CA VAL A 68 6.75 13.47 -24.71
C VAL A 68 6.79 13.86 -23.24
N LYS A 69 5.88 13.27 -22.48
CA LYS A 69 5.80 13.32 -21.01
C LYS A 69 5.96 11.92 -20.45
N THR A 70 6.58 11.81 -19.29
CA THR A 70 6.79 10.53 -18.59
C THR A 70 6.04 10.49 -17.28
N PHE A 71 5.59 9.31 -16.88
CA PHE A 71 5.10 9.11 -15.53
C PHE A 71 6.26 9.22 -14.52
N SER A 72 5.98 9.73 -13.33
CA SER A 72 7.00 9.99 -12.32
C SER A 72 7.61 8.71 -11.75
N ARG A 73 6.80 7.65 -11.53
CA ARG A 73 7.21 6.36 -10.98
C ARG A 73 6.24 5.25 -11.41
N GLY A 74 6.73 4.01 -11.52
CA GLY A 74 5.89 2.86 -11.89
C GLY A 74 5.22 2.98 -13.26
N GLY A 75 5.76 3.80 -14.17
CA GLY A 75 5.10 4.19 -15.42
C GLY A 75 4.78 3.04 -16.36
N SER A 76 5.56 1.95 -16.34
CA SER A 76 5.26 0.75 -17.13
C SER A 76 4.02 0.03 -16.59
N ASP A 77 3.91 -0.11 -15.27
CA ASP A 77 2.76 -0.75 -14.61
C ASP A 77 1.49 0.09 -14.79
N ILE A 78 1.63 1.43 -14.67
CA ILE A 78 0.54 2.38 -14.93
C ILE A 78 0.08 2.26 -16.38
N THR A 79 1.00 2.19 -17.35
CA THR A 79 0.67 2.04 -18.77
C THR A 79 -0.07 0.72 -19.01
N GLY A 80 0.39 -0.41 -18.45
CA GLY A 80 -0.29 -1.69 -18.55
C GLY A 80 -1.71 -1.65 -18.01
N SER A 81 -1.91 -1.02 -16.86
CA SER A 81 -3.21 -0.82 -16.22
C SER A 81 -4.16 0.04 -17.06
N ILE A 82 -3.66 1.14 -17.65
CA ILE A 82 -4.42 2.01 -18.55
C ILE A 82 -4.87 1.23 -19.79
N VAL A 83 -3.95 0.51 -20.42
CA VAL A 83 -4.23 -0.29 -21.62
C VAL A 83 -5.24 -1.40 -21.31
N ALA A 84 -5.06 -2.12 -20.19
CA ALA A 84 -6.00 -3.15 -19.76
C ALA A 84 -7.41 -2.61 -19.57
N LYS A 85 -7.55 -1.41 -18.97
CA LYS A 85 -8.85 -0.72 -18.85
C LYS A 85 -9.42 -0.35 -20.21
N ALA A 86 -8.62 0.23 -21.09
CA ALA A 86 -9.06 0.71 -22.40
C ALA A 86 -9.53 -0.41 -23.33
N CYS A 87 -8.92 -1.59 -23.28
CA CYS A 87 -9.36 -2.76 -24.06
C CYS A 87 -10.36 -3.66 -23.34
N HIS A 88 -10.85 -3.27 -22.15
CA HIS A 88 -11.77 -4.08 -21.33
C HIS A 88 -11.21 -5.50 -21.08
N ALA A 89 -9.94 -5.58 -20.72
CA ALA A 89 -9.26 -6.86 -20.51
C ALA A 89 -9.98 -7.71 -19.45
N SER A 90 -10.00 -9.01 -19.66
CA SER A 90 -10.50 -9.97 -18.65
C SER A 90 -9.53 -10.19 -17.52
N LEU A 91 -8.24 -9.94 -17.76
CA LEU A 91 -7.14 -10.08 -16.82
C LEU A 91 -6.00 -9.12 -17.22
N TYR A 92 -5.36 -8.49 -16.24
CA TYR A 92 -4.09 -7.80 -16.40
C TYR A 92 -2.99 -8.61 -15.74
N GLU A 93 -2.06 -9.16 -16.51
CA GLU A 93 -0.87 -9.80 -15.96
C GLU A 93 0.27 -8.79 -15.84
N ASN A 94 0.78 -8.63 -14.63
CA ASN A 94 1.97 -7.82 -14.36
C ASN A 94 3.18 -8.75 -14.15
N TRP A 95 4.07 -8.77 -15.11
CA TRP A 95 5.27 -9.61 -15.10
C TRP A 95 6.44 -8.85 -14.49
N THR A 96 6.95 -9.35 -13.36
CA THR A 96 8.04 -8.77 -12.57
C THR A 96 9.08 -9.83 -12.21
N ASP A 97 9.99 -9.53 -11.28
CA ASP A 97 11.06 -10.43 -10.82
C ASP A 97 10.70 -11.24 -9.56
N VAL A 98 9.47 -11.10 -9.07
CA VAL A 98 8.95 -11.84 -7.90
C VAL A 98 7.70 -12.63 -8.25
N SER A 99 7.49 -13.78 -7.55
CA SER A 99 6.36 -14.69 -7.81
C SER A 99 5.07 -14.28 -7.08
N GLY A 100 4.78 -12.98 -7.00
CA GLY A 100 3.59 -12.45 -6.33
C GLY A 100 3.88 -11.88 -4.94
N CYS A 101 2.81 -11.78 -4.14
CA CYS A 101 2.88 -11.29 -2.76
C CYS A 101 3.14 -12.43 -1.78
N LEU A 102 3.86 -12.13 -0.71
CA LEU A 102 4.16 -13.07 0.37
C LEU A 102 3.42 -12.67 1.66
N VAL A 103 3.11 -13.65 2.49
CA VAL A 103 2.41 -13.43 3.78
C VAL A 103 3.21 -12.55 4.74
N ALA A 104 4.54 -12.57 4.64
CA ALA A 104 5.43 -11.71 5.42
C ALA A 104 6.68 -11.33 4.61
N ASP A 105 7.45 -10.39 5.12
CA ASP A 105 8.71 -9.94 4.51
C ASP A 105 9.75 -11.08 4.51
N PRO A 106 10.27 -11.51 3.34
CA PRO A 106 11.27 -12.56 3.24
C PRO A 106 12.64 -12.20 3.88
N ARG A 107 12.85 -10.93 4.22
CA ARG A 107 14.03 -10.50 4.98
C ARG A 107 13.91 -10.80 6.49
N ILE A 108 12.68 -11.06 6.98
CA ILE A 108 12.38 -11.33 8.38
C ILE A 108 12.01 -12.81 8.59
N ILE A 109 11.23 -13.36 7.68
CA ILE A 109 10.76 -14.76 7.70
C ILE A 109 11.45 -15.54 6.59
N ASP A 110 12.12 -16.62 6.92
CA ASP A 110 12.73 -17.50 5.92
C ASP A 110 11.63 -18.26 5.14
N ASN A 111 11.60 -18.09 3.81
CA ASN A 111 10.65 -18.72 2.89
C ASN A 111 9.17 -18.55 3.32
N PRO A 112 8.68 -17.32 3.45
CA PRO A 112 7.30 -17.07 3.83
C PRO A 112 6.33 -17.63 2.79
N GLN A 113 5.15 -18.05 3.22
CA GLN A 113 4.12 -18.61 2.33
C GLN A 113 3.67 -17.57 1.29
N PRO A 114 3.37 -17.99 0.05
CA PRO A 114 2.81 -17.11 -0.96
C PRO A 114 1.33 -16.79 -0.68
N ILE A 115 0.90 -15.63 -1.13
CA ILE A 115 -0.51 -15.23 -1.14
C ILE A 115 -1.07 -15.54 -2.53
N HIS A 116 -1.95 -16.52 -2.66
CA HIS A 116 -2.53 -16.88 -3.96
C HIS A 116 -3.60 -15.88 -4.42
N VAL A 117 -4.47 -15.44 -3.52
CA VAL A 117 -5.55 -14.48 -3.83
C VAL A 117 -5.65 -13.42 -2.75
N ILE A 118 -5.60 -12.16 -3.18
CA ILE A 118 -5.71 -10.98 -2.32
C ILE A 118 -6.74 -10.01 -2.87
N THR A 119 -7.46 -9.30 -2.01
CA THR A 119 -8.33 -8.22 -2.46
C THR A 119 -7.55 -6.91 -2.58
N TYR A 120 -8.04 -5.98 -3.42
CA TYR A 120 -7.46 -4.64 -3.52
C TYR A 120 -7.37 -3.91 -2.18
N ARG A 121 -8.33 -4.15 -1.28
CA ARG A 121 -8.32 -3.56 0.06
C ARG A 121 -7.18 -4.11 0.91
N GLU A 122 -7.01 -5.43 0.95
CA GLU A 122 -5.93 -6.09 1.67
C GLU A 122 -4.56 -5.69 1.12
N LEU A 123 -4.43 -5.66 -0.21
CA LEU A 123 -3.20 -5.22 -0.87
C LEU A 123 -2.82 -3.80 -0.46
N ARG A 124 -3.80 -2.88 -0.42
CA ARG A 124 -3.55 -1.49 -0.02
C ARG A 124 -3.05 -1.38 1.41
N GLU A 125 -3.66 -2.11 2.34
CA GLU A 125 -3.22 -2.15 3.75
C GLU A 125 -1.77 -2.65 3.88
N LEU A 126 -1.43 -3.75 3.18
CA LEU A 126 -0.08 -4.30 3.19
C LEU A 126 0.94 -3.39 2.51
N SER A 127 0.58 -2.82 1.36
CA SER A 127 1.46 -1.92 0.61
C SER A 127 1.76 -0.64 1.37
N TYR A 128 0.78 -0.06 2.05
CA TYR A 128 0.96 1.11 2.90
C TYR A 128 1.98 0.85 4.01
N MET A 129 1.97 -0.34 4.58
CA MET A 129 2.90 -0.78 5.61
C MET A 129 4.22 -1.37 5.05
N GLY A 130 4.49 -1.19 3.76
CA GLY A 130 5.79 -1.47 3.14
C GLY A 130 5.91 -2.78 2.37
N ALA A 131 4.88 -3.64 2.36
CA ALA A 131 4.84 -4.84 1.51
C ALA A 131 4.33 -4.51 0.10
N SER A 132 5.04 -3.64 -0.62
CA SER A 132 4.61 -3.18 -1.95
C SER A 132 5.30 -3.99 -3.04
N VAL A 133 4.52 -4.70 -3.86
CA VAL A 133 4.95 -5.36 -5.10
C VAL A 133 4.56 -4.53 -6.32
N LEU A 134 3.42 -3.83 -6.26
CA LEU A 134 2.94 -2.92 -7.30
C LEU A 134 2.83 -1.50 -6.77
N HIS A 135 3.09 -0.52 -7.64
CA HIS A 135 2.86 0.88 -7.31
C HIS A 135 1.36 1.15 -7.18
N GLU A 136 0.93 1.91 -6.17
CA GLU A 136 -0.49 2.16 -5.90
C GLU A 136 -1.20 2.82 -7.10
N ASP A 137 -0.56 3.76 -7.77
CA ASP A 137 -1.11 4.44 -8.94
C ASP A 137 -1.36 3.48 -10.11
N ALA A 138 -0.59 2.40 -10.23
CA ALA A 138 -0.76 1.39 -11.26
C ALA A 138 -2.04 0.55 -11.08
N VAL A 139 -2.51 0.43 -9.86
CA VAL A 139 -3.70 -0.38 -9.52
C VAL A 139 -5.00 0.37 -9.81
N PHE A 140 -5.00 1.69 -9.73
CA PHE A 140 -6.23 2.50 -9.77
C PHE A 140 -7.07 2.34 -11.04
N PRO A 141 -6.51 2.39 -12.29
CA PRO A 141 -7.31 2.26 -13.51
C PRO A 141 -8.04 0.92 -13.62
N VAL A 142 -7.37 -0.20 -13.36
CA VAL A 142 -7.95 -1.55 -13.46
C VAL A 142 -8.90 -1.85 -12.32
N ARG A 143 -8.61 -1.38 -11.10
CA ARG A 143 -9.52 -1.49 -9.96
C ARG A 143 -10.86 -0.82 -10.24
N LYS A 144 -10.85 0.42 -10.75
CA LYS A 144 -12.07 1.14 -11.11
C LYS A 144 -12.89 0.43 -12.20
N ALA A 145 -12.20 -0.31 -13.08
CA ALA A 145 -12.83 -1.10 -14.14
C ALA A 145 -13.24 -2.53 -13.69
N GLY A 146 -12.90 -2.93 -12.47
CA GLY A 146 -13.18 -4.28 -11.96
C GLY A 146 -12.34 -5.38 -12.61
N ILE A 147 -11.21 -5.05 -13.23
CA ILE A 147 -10.34 -5.98 -13.92
C ILE A 147 -9.37 -6.58 -12.90
N PRO A 148 -9.28 -7.92 -12.76
CA PRO A 148 -8.30 -8.54 -11.88
C PRO A 148 -6.87 -8.35 -12.39
N ILE A 149 -5.90 -8.32 -11.45
CA ILE A 149 -4.46 -8.31 -11.75
C ILE A 149 -3.87 -9.65 -11.31
N ASN A 150 -3.00 -10.24 -12.13
CA ASN A 150 -2.15 -11.35 -11.71
C ASN A 150 -0.67 -10.92 -11.73
N ILE A 151 0.00 -10.99 -10.59
CA ILE A 151 1.44 -10.73 -10.49
C ILE A 151 2.17 -12.01 -10.82
N ARG A 152 2.98 -11.99 -11.89
CA ARG A 152 3.71 -13.14 -12.41
C ARG A 152 5.23 -12.90 -12.39
N ASN A 153 5.99 -13.98 -12.27
CA ASN A 153 7.44 -13.93 -12.25
C ASN A 153 8.05 -14.24 -13.63
N THR A 154 8.80 -13.29 -14.17
CA THR A 154 9.53 -13.48 -15.44
C THR A 154 10.62 -14.56 -15.36
N ASN A 155 11.17 -14.80 -14.16
CA ASN A 155 12.21 -15.80 -13.92
C ASN A 155 11.63 -17.19 -13.58
N ASP A 156 10.33 -17.27 -13.26
CA ASP A 156 9.59 -18.50 -12.98
C ASP A 156 8.18 -18.41 -13.59
N PRO A 157 8.04 -18.55 -14.90
CA PRO A 157 6.76 -18.39 -15.60
C PRO A 157 5.70 -19.43 -15.24
N GLU A 158 6.10 -20.56 -14.67
CA GLU A 158 5.18 -21.63 -14.24
C GLU A 158 4.55 -21.32 -12.87
N ALA A 159 5.14 -20.43 -12.07
CA ALA A 159 4.55 -20.00 -10.81
C ALA A 159 3.18 -19.33 -11.03
N GLU A 160 2.19 -19.70 -10.23
CA GLU A 160 0.81 -19.16 -10.35
C GLU A 160 0.74 -17.66 -10.05
N GLY A 161 1.64 -17.17 -9.19
CA GLY A 161 1.68 -15.77 -8.77
C GLY A 161 0.59 -15.40 -7.77
N THR A 162 0.24 -14.12 -7.72
CA THR A 162 -0.84 -13.60 -6.85
C THR A 162 -1.94 -12.95 -7.67
N LEU A 163 -3.16 -13.43 -7.52
CA LEU A 163 -4.35 -12.84 -8.14
C LEU A 163 -4.95 -11.76 -7.22
N ILE A 164 -5.03 -10.53 -7.72
CA ILE A 164 -5.62 -9.39 -7.03
C ILE A 164 -7.02 -9.13 -7.59
N VAL A 165 -8.03 -9.10 -6.73
CA VAL A 165 -9.45 -8.99 -7.12
C VAL A 165 -10.17 -7.91 -6.29
N GLU A 166 -11.29 -7.40 -6.78
CA GLU A 166 -12.14 -6.45 -6.01
C GLU A 166 -12.79 -7.14 -4.81
N SER A 167 -13.31 -8.35 -5.03
CA SER A 167 -13.93 -9.17 -4.00
C SER A 167 -13.83 -10.66 -4.36
N THR A 168 -13.88 -11.51 -3.36
CA THR A 168 -13.87 -12.96 -3.56
C THR A 168 -14.75 -13.66 -2.54
N CYS A 169 -15.46 -14.70 -2.98
CA CYS A 169 -16.21 -15.62 -2.11
C CYS A 169 -15.31 -16.76 -1.60
N GLN A 170 -14.09 -16.89 -2.09
CA GLN A 170 -13.14 -17.90 -1.62
C GLN A 170 -12.76 -17.60 -0.17
N LYS A 171 -12.86 -18.61 0.68
CA LYS A 171 -12.32 -18.53 2.03
C LYS A 171 -10.80 -18.38 1.93
N PRO A 172 -10.19 -17.47 2.71
CA PRO A 172 -8.74 -17.40 2.77
C PRO A 172 -8.18 -18.70 3.37
N GLU A 173 -6.99 -19.07 2.93
CA GLU A 173 -6.30 -20.28 3.44
C GLU A 173 -5.99 -20.12 4.94
N TYR A 174 -5.57 -18.93 5.32
CA TYR A 174 -5.31 -18.55 6.72
C TYR A 174 -6.31 -17.48 7.18
N THR A 175 -6.45 -17.33 8.49
CA THR A 175 -7.28 -16.25 9.07
C THR A 175 -6.77 -14.86 8.67
N ILE A 176 -5.45 -14.71 8.55
CA ILE A 176 -4.78 -13.52 8.06
C ILE A 176 -4.33 -13.72 6.61
N THR A 177 -4.26 -12.63 5.86
CA THR A 177 -3.74 -12.62 4.48
C THR A 177 -2.28 -12.28 4.46
N GLY A 178 -1.83 -11.36 5.32
CA GLY A 178 -0.44 -10.97 5.39
C GLY A 178 -0.10 -10.12 6.61
N ILE A 179 1.19 -10.00 6.84
CA ILE A 179 1.80 -9.20 7.91
C ILE A 179 2.81 -8.27 7.25
N ALA A 180 2.65 -6.98 7.47
CA ALA A 180 3.60 -5.97 7.00
C ALA A 180 3.92 -5.01 8.13
N GLY A 181 5.03 -4.31 8.05
CA GLY A 181 5.35 -3.32 9.07
C GLY A 181 6.46 -2.38 8.65
N LYS A 182 6.50 -1.25 9.32
CA LYS A 182 7.54 -0.22 9.16
C LYS A 182 8.08 0.16 10.52
N ARG A 183 9.35 0.53 10.54
CA ARG A 183 10.02 1.16 11.69
C ARG A 183 10.09 2.67 11.52
N GLY A 184 10.54 3.37 12.54
CA GLY A 184 10.82 4.79 12.48
C GLY A 184 9.59 5.65 12.75
N PHE A 185 8.83 5.31 13.77
CA PHE A 185 7.70 6.12 14.25
C PHE A 185 8.01 6.75 15.59
N VAL A 186 7.36 7.90 15.83
CA VAL A 186 7.31 8.60 17.11
C VAL A 186 5.87 8.68 17.56
N ALA A 187 5.64 8.37 18.82
CA ALA A 187 4.37 8.60 19.49
C ALA A 187 4.44 9.94 20.26
N VAL A 188 3.49 10.81 19.99
CA VAL A 188 3.29 12.08 20.70
C VAL A 188 2.04 11.92 21.56
N SER A 189 2.22 11.68 22.86
CA SER A 189 1.12 11.56 23.82
C SER A 189 0.76 12.91 24.41
N ILE A 190 -0.52 13.24 24.40
CA ILE A 190 -1.08 14.49 24.87
C ILE A 190 -2.10 14.16 25.95
N ASP A 191 -1.79 14.53 27.20
CA ASP A 191 -2.65 14.29 28.35
C ASP A 191 -3.31 15.59 28.76
N LYS A 192 -4.61 15.55 29.00
CA LYS A 192 -5.38 16.67 29.46
C LYS A 192 -6.61 16.21 30.24
N ASP A 193 -6.71 16.65 31.48
CA ASP A 193 -7.89 16.43 32.31
C ASP A 193 -9.17 16.95 31.63
N MET A 194 -10.21 16.13 31.61
CA MET A 194 -11.51 16.45 30.99
C MET A 194 -11.41 16.64 29.45
N MET A 195 -10.43 16.06 28.79
CA MET A 195 -10.23 16.15 27.32
C MET A 195 -11.50 15.78 26.55
N ASN A 196 -12.18 14.71 26.96
CA ASN A 196 -13.41 14.22 26.31
C ASN A 196 -14.58 15.23 26.36
N SER A 197 -14.56 16.18 27.31
CA SER A 197 -15.58 17.22 27.46
C SER A 197 -15.28 18.47 26.63
N GLU A 198 -14.07 18.61 26.12
CA GLU A 198 -13.67 19.76 25.32
C GLU A 198 -14.00 19.57 23.84
N VAL A 199 -15.05 20.22 23.36
CA VAL A 199 -15.46 20.17 21.96
C VAL A 199 -14.35 20.71 21.06
N GLY A 200 -13.92 19.89 20.10
CA GLY A 200 -12.91 20.24 19.11
C GLY A 200 -11.46 20.07 19.59
N PHE A 201 -11.21 19.41 20.73
CA PHE A 201 -9.85 19.15 21.21
C PHE A 201 -9.01 18.42 20.16
N CYS A 202 -9.49 17.25 19.65
CA CYS A 202 -8.76 16.48 18.64
C CYS A 202 -8.43 17.31 17.38
N ARG A 203 -9.39 18.14 16.91
CA ARG A 203 -9.13 19.04 15.77
C ARG A 203 -7.99 20.01 16.04
N LYS A 204 -7.95 20.60 17.24
CA LYS A 204 -6.89 21.54 17.63
C LYS A 204 -5.53 20.83 17.76
N ALA A 205 -5.53 19.63 18.31
CA ALA A 205 -4.31 18.81 18.42
C ALA A 205 -3.76 18.47 17.01
N LEU A 206 -4.63 18.01 16.10
CA LEU A 206 -4.24 17.68 14.72
C LEU A 206 -3.79 18.90 13.93
N GLN A 207 -4.37 20.08 14.20
CA GLN A 207 -3.95 21.34 13.57
C GLN A 207 -2.47 21.64 13.87
N ALA A 208 -1.94 21.25 15.02
CA ALA A 208 -0.54 21.46 15.35
C ALA A 208 0.41 20.68 14.41
N PHE A 209 0.02 19.50 13.97
CA PHE A 209 0.78 18.70 13.00
C PHE A 209 0.62 19.26 11.58
N GLU A 210 -0.59 19.63 11.19
CA GLU A 210 -0.90 20.25 9.89
C GLU A 210 -0.10 21.54 9.69
N GLU A 211 -0.08 22.46 10.67
CA GLU A 211 0.69 23.72 10.62
C GLU A 211 2.19 23.51 10.45
N ASN A 212 2.71 22.34 10.84
CA ASN A 212 4.12 21.96 10.71
C ASN A 212 4.39 21.01 9.51
N GLY A 213 3.38 20.72 8.69
CA GLY A 213 3.51 19.87 7.52
C GLY A 213 3.91 18.44 7.86
N ILE A 214 3.28 17.84 8.89
CA ILE A 214 3.54 16.47 9.35
C ILE A 214 2.30 15.62 9.09
N SER A 215 2.47 14.51 8.37
CA SER A 215 1.44 13.50 8.17
C SER A 215 1.21 12.67 9.43
N ILE A 216 -0.06 12.33 9.68
CA ILE A 216 -0.47 11.52 10.84
C ILE A 216 -0.78 10.10 10.34
N GLU A 217 -0.19 9.11 11.02
CA GLU A 217 -0.40 7.70 10.71
C GLU A 217 -1.56 7.10 11.50
N HIS A 218 -1.51 7.19 12.82
CA HIS A 218 -2.52 6.67 13.73
C HIS A 218 -2.78 7.63 14.89
N MET A 219 -3.98 7.53 15.47
CA MET A 219 -4.41 8.45 16.50
C MET A 219 -5.32 7.77 17.53
N PRO A 220 -4.81 6.81 18.31
CA PRO A 220 -5.57 6.25 19.40
C PRO A 220 -5.86 7.32 20.47
N SER A 221 -7.11 7.32 20.97
CA SER A 221 -7.56 8.29 21.97
C SER A 221 -8.29 7.60 23.12
N GLY A 222 -8.00 8.06 24.34
CA GLY A 222 -8.68 7.69 25.57
C GLY A 222 -9.67 8.76 26.01
N ILE A 223 -9.97 8.78 27.33
CA ILE A 223 -10.85 9.78 27.94
C ILE A 223 -10.10 11.11 28.13
N ASP A 224 -8.91 11.04 28.72
CA ASP A 224 -8.07 12.19 29.06
C ASP A 224 -6.72 12.16 28.33
N THR A 225 -6.53 11.26 27.38
CA THR A 225 -5.29 11.08 26.63
C THR A 225 -5.55 10.90 25.15
N MET A 226 -4.65 11.43 24.33
CA MET A 226 -4.62 11.24 22.89
C MET A 226 -3.16 11.04 22.47
N THR A 227 -2.89 9.99 21.71
CA THR A 227 -1.55 9.73 21.17
C THR A 227 -1.59 9.86 19.65
N VAL A 228 -0.65 10.58 19.07
CA VAL A 228 -0.50 10.75 17.63
C VAL A 228 0.78 10.08 17.20
N PHE A 229 0.68 9.15 16.25
CA PHE A 229 1.83 8.47 15.64
C PHE A 229 2.19 9.16 14.33
N VAL A 230 3.46 9.51 14.19
CA VAL A 230 4.01 10.18 13.01
C VAL A 230 5.31 9.52 12.58
N HIS A 231 5.71 9.69 11.32
CA HIS A 231 7.04 9.28 10.88
C HIS A 231 8.14 10.08 11.56
N GLN A 232 9.14 9.39 12.08
CA GLN A 232 10.28 10.00 12.77
C GLN A 232 11.04 10.97 11.86
N GLU A 233 11.24 10.60 10.59
CA GLU A 233 11.91 11.44 9.59
C GLU A 233 11.20 12.78 9.33
N GLU A 234 9.85 12.80 9.37
CA GLU A 234 9.07 14.03 9.19
C GLU A 234 9.03 14.89 10.45
N PHE A 235 9.18 14.26 11.62
CA PHE A 235 9.10 14.90 12.92
C PHE A 235 10.45 15.46 13.38
N GLU A 236 11.55 14.80 13.02
CA GLU A 236 12.91 15.18 13.40
C GLU A 236 13.24 16.63 12.98
N GLY A 237 13.73 17.40 13.94
CA GLY A 237 14.03 18.84 13.76
C GLY A 237 12.81 19.77 13.86
N LYS A 238 11.59 19.24 13.99
CA LYS A 238 10.35 20.01 14.17
C LYS A 238 9.70 19.81 15.54
N GLU A 239 10.27 18.99 16.42
CA GLU A 239 9.69 18.55 17.70
C GLU A 239 9.23 19.74 18.56
N GLN A 240 10.13 20.72 18.74
CA GLN A 240 9.86 21.90 19.55
C GLN A 240 8.75 22.79 18.97
N GLN A 241 8.65 22.86 17.65
CA GLN A 241 7.62 23.63 16.96
C GLN A 241 6.26 22.98 17.15
N VAL A 242 6.17 21.65 16.96
CA VAL A 242 4.95 20.85 17.14
C VAL A 242 4.50 20.91 18.59
N ILE A 243 5.39 20.66 19.57
CA ILE A 243 5.08 20.74 21.00
C ILE A 243 4.56 22.14 21.39
N SER A 244 5.19 23.19 20.86
CA SER A 244 4.77 24.57 21.12
C SER A 244 3.38 24.85 20.52
N SER A 245 3.11 24.36 19.32
CA SER A 245 1.79 24.47 18.68
C SER A 245 0.73 23.69 19.45
N ILE A 246 1.02 22.46 19.89
CA ILE A 246 0.10 21.66 20.73
C ILE A 246 -0.21 22.43 22.03
N ARG A 247 0.80 22.92 22.75
CA ARG A 247 0.61 23.68 23.99
C ARG A 247 -0.24 24.91 23.77
N ARG A 248 0.00 25.66 22.73
CA ARG A 248 -0.75 26.89 22.38
C ARG A 248 -2.22 26.59 22.06
N LEU A 249 -2.50 25.50 21.33
CA LEU A 249 -3.83 25.21 20.79
C LEU A 249 -4.70 24.41 21.78
N THR A 250 -4.11 23.54 22.59
CA THR A 250 -4.85 22.57 23.42
C THR A 250 -4.69 22.78 24.92
N HIS A 251 -3.64 23.51 25.36
CA HIS A 251 -3.31 23.69 26.76
C HIS A 251 -3.29 22.36 27.54
N PRO A 252 -2.46 21.39 27.14
CA PRO A 252 -2.39 20.09 27.77
C PRO A 252 -1.69 20.15 29.12
N ASP A 253 -1.95 19.16 29.98
CA ASP A 253 -1.27 19.03 31.27
C ASP A 253 0.12 18.44 31.07
N VAL A 254 0.23 17.38 30.21
CA VAL A 254 1.49 16.73 29.89
C VAL A 254 1.58 16.46 28.38
N ILE A 255 2.79 16.51 27.84
CA ILE A 255 3.15 16.02 26.51
C ILE A 255 4.37 15.14 26.66
N ASP A 256 4.25 13.88 26.27
CA ASP A 256 5.33 12.90 26.26
C ASP A 256 5.65 12.46 24.82
N LEU A 257 6.92 12.17 24.57
CA LEU A 257 7.42 11.67 23.30
C LEU A 257 8.05 10.31 23.51
N GLU A 258 7.66 9.34 22.70
CA GLU A 258 8.31 8.03 22.61
C GLU A 258 8.73 7.77 21.18
N ALA A 259 10.05 7.69 20.93
CA ALA A 259 10.64 7.43 19.62
C ALA A 259 10.98 5.93 19.47
N ASP A 260 11.58 5.59 18.32
CA ASP A 260 12.06 4.25 18.00
C ASP A 260 10.97 3.18 18.07
N LEU A 261 9.81 3.52 17.53
CA LEU A 261 8.67 2.60 17.43
C LEU A 261 8.55 2.00 16.04
N GLY A 262 8.07 0.75 16.02
CA GLY A 262 7.64 0.05 14.81
C GLY A 262 6.15 -0.20 14.83
N LEU A 263 5.50 -0.01 13.68
CA LEU A 263 4.09 -0.36 13.49
C LEU A 263 3.98 -1.59 12.60
N ILE A 264 3.17 -2.56 13.03
CA ILE A 264 2.92 -3.84 12.36
C ILE A 264 1.44 -3.93 12.03
N ALA A 265 1.12 -4.12 10.76
CA ALA A 265 -0.24 -4.39 10.30
C ALA A 265 -0.42 -5.91 10.10
N VAL A 266 -1.36 -6.48 10.82
CA VAL A 266 -1.88 -7.82 10.56
C VAL A 266 -3.16 -7.67 9.75
N VAL A 267 -3.12 -8.11 8.49
CA VAL A 267 -4.19 -7.86 7.51
C VAL A 267 -4.86 -9.17 7.12
N GLY A 268 -6.18 -9.18 7.03
CA GLY A 268 -6.88 -10.34 6.50
C GLY A 268 -8.39 -10.27 6.58
N ARG A 269 -9.06 -10.50 5.44
CA ARG A 269 -10.51 -10.59 5.37
C ARG A 269 -11.11 -11.73 6.21
N GLY A 270 -10.32 -12.75 6.53
CA GLY A 270 -10.71 -13.86 7.39
C GLY A 270 -10.94 -13.44 8.85
N MET A 271 -10.32 -12.36 9.30
CA MET A 271 -10.45 -11.86 10.67
C MET A 271 -11.89 -11.47 11.03
N LYS A 272 -12.63 -10.89 10.09
CA LYS A 272 -14.03 -10.50 10.28
C LYS A 272 -14.97 -11.66 10.64
N SER A 273 -14.66 -12.87 10.17
CA SER A 273 -15.48 -14.06 10.42
C SER A 273 -14.89 -15.00 11.47
N THR A 274 -13.65 -14.75 11.92
CA THR A 274 -12.94 -15.64 12.84
C THR A 274 -12.80 -15.00 14.22
N ARG A 275 -13.56 -15.56 15.18
CA ARG A 275 -13.52 -15.10 16.57
C ARG A 275 -12.16 -15.45 17.22
N GLY A 276 -11.67 -14.56 18.07
CA GLY A 276 -10.45 -14.79 18.85
C GLY A 276 -9.15 -14.43 18.11
N THR A 277 -9.20 -13.88 16.91
CA THR A 277 -8.00 -13.50 16.13
C THR A 277 -7.10 -12.54 16.91
N ALA A 278 -7.66 -11.46 17.48
CA ALA A 278 -6.90 -10.53 18.32
C ALA A 278 -6.28 -11.23 19.54
N GLY A 279 -7.04 -12.11 20.21
CA GLY A 279 -6.53 -12.90 21.34
C GLY A 279 -5.32 -13.78 20.97
N ARG A 280 -5.33 -14.40 19.78
CA ARG A 280 -4.20 -15.18 19.27
C ARG A 280 -2.97 -14.30 19.02
N ILE A 281 -3.15 -13.14 18.39
CA ILE A 281 -2.07 -12.18 18.14
C ILE A 281 -1.41 -11.77 19.46
N PHE A 282 -2.21 -11.29 20.44
CA PHE A 282 -1.65 -10.83 21.71
C PHE A 282 -1.08 -11.94 22.56
N SER A 283 -1.63 -13.16 22.48
CA SER A 283 -1.02 -14.33 23.12
C SER A 283 0.35 -14.65 22.52
N ALA A 284 0.50 -14.60 21.20
CA ALA A 284 1.78 -14.82 20.54
C ALA A 284 2.83 -13.80 20.98
N LEU A 285 2.47 -12.50 21.01
CA LEU A 285 3.34 -11.43 21.45
C LEU A 285 3.73 -11.58 22.93
N ALA A 286 2.77 -11.95 23.80
CA ALA A 286 3.02 -12.18 25.22
C ALA A 286 3.97 -13.37 25.45
N HIS A 287 3.81 -14.47 24.71
CA HIS A 287 4.72 -15.62 24.80
C HIS A 287 6.13 -15.30 24.29
N ALA A 288 6.25 -14.38 23.33
CA ALA A 288 7.52 -13.85 22.85
C ALA A 288 8.13 -12.78 23.78
N ASN A 289 7.47 -12.47 24.91
CA ASN A 289 7.87 -11.44 25.88
C ASN A 289 7.95 -10.03 25.26
N ILE A 290 7.05 -9.70 24.33
CA ILE A 290 7.00 -8.42 23.62
C ILE A 290 5.96 -7.52 24.25
N ASN A 291 6.37 -6.29 24.58
CA ASN A 291 5.48 -5.27 25.09
C ASN A 291 4.77 -4.53 23.96
N VAL A 292 3.44 -4.52 23.99
CA VAL A 292 2.61 -3.80 23.01
C VAL A 292 2.44 -2.36 23.47
N LYS A 293 2.84 -1.40 22.63
CA LYS A 293 2.76 0.04 22.86
C LYS A 293 1.47 0.67 22.35
N MET A 294 0.91 0.12 21.26
CA MET A 294 -0.30 0.61 20.63
C MET A 294 -1.09 -0.55 20.02
N ILE A 295 -2.41 -0.40 20.04
CA ILE A 295 -3.36 -1.27 19.33
C ILE A 295 -4.38 -0.37 18.64
N ASP A 296 -4.57 -0.57 17.33
CA ASP A 296 -5.63 0.08 16.57
C ASP A 296 -6.33 -0.96 15.68
N GLN A 297 -7.66 -0.99 15.74
CA GLN A 297 -8.49 -1.83 14.90
C GLN A 297 -9.75 -1.07 14.51
N GLY A 298 -9.84 -0.71 13.24
CA GLY A 298 -11.01 -0.02 12.70
C GLY A 298 -12.24 -0.94 12.59
N SER A 299 -13.41 -0.34 12.38
CA SER A 299 -14.69 -1.05 12.23
C SER A 299 -14.78 -1.94 10.98
N SER A 300 -13.84 -1.83 10.06
CA SER A 300 -13.72 -2.71 8.90
C SER A 300 -13.30 -4.13 9.28
N GLU A 301 -12.65 -4.29 10.44
CA GLU A 301 -12.07 -5.55 10.93
C GLU A 301 -11.10 -6.20 9.91
N LEU A 302 -10.57 -5.40 8.98
CA LEU A 302 -9.68 -5.86 7.92
C LEU A 302 -8.25 -5.95 8.38
N ASN A 303 -7.86 -5.10 9.32
CA ASN A 303 -6.51 -5.02 9.89
C ASN A 303 -6.54 -4.86 11.41
N ILE A 304 -5.43 -5.23 12.03
CA ILE A 304 -5.06 -4.87 13.40
C ILE A 304 -3.67 -4.27 13.31
N ILE A 305 -3.52 -3.02 13.74
CA ILE A 305 -2.23 -2.34 13.80
C ILE A 305 -1.69 -2.44 15.22
N ILE A 306 -0.42 -2.80 15.33
CA ILE A 306 0.26 -3.04 16.59
C ILE A 306 1.53 -2.22 16.62
N GLY A 307 1.68 -1.36 17.63
CA GLY A 307 2.91 -0.64 17.91
C GLY A 307 3.77 -1.41 18.90
N VAL A 308 5.05 -1.54 18.57
CA VAL A 308 6.09 -2.15 19.42
C VAL A 308 7.37 -1.32 19.38
N SER A 309 8.34 -1.61 20.26
CA SER A 309 9.67 -1.01 20.12
C SER A 309 10.35 -1.51 18.84
N ASN A 310 11.26 -0.70 18.27
CA ASN A 310 12.04 -1.14 17.11
C ASN A 310 12.86 -2.40 17.38
N ASP A 311 13.30 -2.61 18.62
CA ASP A 311 14.07 -3.79 19.02
C ASP A 311 13.21 -5.07 18.97
N ASP A 312 11.93 -4.97 19.27
CA ASP A 312 11.00 -6.11 19.29
C ASP A 312 10.33 -6.36 17.91
N PHE A 313 10.53 -5.48 16.95
CA PHE A 313 9.79 -5.47 15.69
C PHE A 313 9.84 -6.79 14.91
N GLU A 314 11.05 -7.33 14.67
CA GLU A 314 11.18 -8.60 13.92
C GLU A 314 10.68 -9.80 14.71
N ALA A 315 10.93 -9.82 16.02
CA ALA A 315 10.44 -10.88 16.90
C ALA A 315 8.90 -10.89 16.95
N ALA A 316 8.27 -9.71 16.91
CA ALA A 316 6.82 -9.58 16.86
C ALA A 316 6.24 -10.15 15.55
N ILE A 317 6.83 -9.82 14.40
CA ILE A 317 6.42 -10.35 13.09
C ILE A 317 6.56 -11.87 13.07
N LYS A 318 7.69 -12.43 13.57
CA LYS A 318 7.92 -13.87 13.65
C LYS A 318 6.87 -14.56 14.53
N ALA A 319 6.63 -14.06 15.72
CA ALA A 319 5.63 -14.63 16.64
C ALA A 319 4.21 -14.64 16.05
N ILE A 320 3.83 -13.58 15.35
CA ILE A 320 2.52 -13.50 14.68
C ILE A 320 2.47 -14.45 13.48
N TYR A 321 3.53 -14.55 12.70
CA TYR A 321 3.61 -15.47 11.56
C TYR A 321 3.45 -16.92 12.03
N ASP A 322 4.20 -17.33 13.03
CA ASP A 322 4.20 -18.70 13.56
C ASP A 322 2.82 -19.14 14.05
N ILE A 323 2.08 -18.27 14.75
CA ILE A 323 0.76 -18.62 15.29
C ILE A 323 -0.33 -18.74 14.22
N PHE A 324 -0.19 -18.08 13.06
CA PHE A 324 -1.21 -18.09 12.01
C PHE A 324 -0.89 -18.99 10.83
N VAL A 325 0.39 -19.19 10.54
CA VAL A 325 0.85 -19.90 9.34
C VAL A 325 1.46 -21.26 9.70
N GLU A 326 2.37 -21.30 10.67
CA GLU A 326 3.06 -22.56 11.05
C GLU A 326 2.22 -23.41 12.00
N THR A 327 1.48 -22.77 12.91
CA THR A 327 0.63 -23.50 13.87
C THR A 327 -0.74 -23.75 13.27
N ARG A 328 -0.97 -24.93 12.69
CA ARG A 328 -2.30 -25.37 12.26
C ARG A 328 -3.13 -25.74 13.49
N LEU A 329 -3.87 -24.78 14.04
CA LEU A 329 -4.86 -24.97 15.09
C LEU A 329 -6.28 -24.95 14.50
#